data_912a10dae8e283986becb3c7eb8618df
#
_entry.id   912a10dae8e283986becb3c7eb8618df
#
_cell.length_a   1.000
_cell.length_b   1.000
_cell.length_c   1.000
_cell.angle_alpha   90.00
_cell.angle_beta   90.00
_cell.angle_gamma   90.00
#
_symmetry.space_group_name_H-M   'P 1'
#
loop_
_entity.id
_entity.type
_entity.pdbx_description
1 polymer ?
#
loop_
_entity_poly.entity_id
_entity_poly.type
_entity_poly.pdbx_seq_one_letter_code
_entity_poly.pdbx_strand_id
1 'polypeptide(L)'
;VAVIHCLGAGLVGSYVAKRLAGAGHEVHVYDWQPHRVMGVTGIHVHPEDATDAVGEMSRNGVVDMVVNMLPGSIGHVASTYLAESSYRIVDLSFSKFTPDRDDEKARDYGASILWDVGVAPGLSNMLLAVADRKMGPLAKAEVWVGGNPTGPYGEWSYMAPFSPTDVIAEYSRPARVIRDGEQVVLPALSQRHLIDVGERGEMEAFLTDGLRSVLSSIPAVEMSEFTVRWPGHIQKYIDERDAGTLDEEDVVRQWWYDHKIPEFTWMRVRAQNRKGEVMEWELEDYGGDDGHSMARSTG
;
A
#
# COMPACT_ATOMS: atom_id res chain seq x y z
N VAL A 1 23.37 -13.91 5.25
CA VAL A 1 22.29 -14.66 4.59
C VAL A 1 21.19 -14.87 5.63
N ALA A 2 19.96 -14.52 5.31
CA ALA A 2 18.80 -14.81 6.14
C ALA A 2 17.84 -15.70 5.36
N VAL A 3 17.00 -16.46 6.06
CA VAL A 3 15.91 -17.25 5.48
C VAL A 3 14.62 -16.43 5.64
N ILE A 4 14.06 -16.01 4.51
CA ILE A 4 12.94 -15.08 4.46
C ILE A 4 11.73 -15.76 3.82
N HIS A 5 10.61 -15.70 4.51
CA HIS A 5 9.35 -16.28 4.05
C HIS A 5 8.41 -15.18 3.55
N CYS A 6 8.05 -15.23 2.28
CA CYS A 6 7.22 -14.24 1.60
C CYS A 6 5.82 -14.79 1.35
N LEU A 7 4.81 -14.15 1.87
CA LEU A 7 3.39 -14.45 1.62
C LEU A 7 2.88 -13.59 0.46
N GLY A 8 2.53 -14.23 -0.64
CA GLY A 8 2.07 -13.57 -1.87
C GLY A 8 3.19 -13.32 -2.89
N ALA A 9 2.90 -13.65 -4.16
CA ALA A 9 3.77 -13.43 -5.32
C ALA A 9 3.07 -12.57 -6.42
N GLY A 10 2.21 -11.66 -6.00
CA GLY A 10 1.57 -10.68 -6.87
C GLY A 10 2.58 -9.69 -7.48
N LEU A 11 2.10 -8.54 -7.94
CA LEU A 11 2.95 -7.51 -8.57
C LEU A 11 4.09 -7.05 -7.64
N VAL A 12 3.76 -6.64 -6.42
CA VAL A 12 4.75 -6.19 -5.42
C VAL A 12 5.52 -7.39 -4.85
N GLY A 13 4.82 -8.45 -4.44
CA GLY A 13 5.45 -9.61 -3.79
C GLY A 13 6.51 -10.30 -4.64
N SER A 14 6.26 -10.45 -5.93
CA SER A 14 7.25 -11.03 -6.84
C SER A 14 8.50 -10.14 -7.01
N TYR A 15 8.33 -8.83 -7.00
CA TYR A 15 9.45 -7.88 -7.04
C TYR A 15 10.31 -8.01 -5.77
N VAL A 16 9.69 -7.92 -4.60
CA VAL A 16 10.37 -8.03 -3.29
C VAL A 16 11.12 -9.36 -3.19
N ALA A 17 10.47 -10.49 -3.49
CA ALA A 17 11.09 -11.81 -3.42
C ALA A 17 12.33 -11.91 -4.33
N LYS A 18 12.26 -11.40 -5.57
CA LYS A 18 13.40 -11.36 -6.49
C LYS A 18 14.54 -10.48 -5.98
N ARG A 19 14.23 -9.33 -5.39
CA ARG A 19 15.24 -8.43 -4.81
C ARG A 19 15.94 -9.07 -3.61
N LEU A 20 15.19 -9.72 -2.72
CA LEU A 20 15.75 -10.45 -1.58
C LEU A 20 16.65 -11.61 -2.03
N ALA A 21 16.20 -12.42 -2.98
CA ALA A 21 17.02 -13.50 -3.54
C ALA A 21 18.28 -12.95 -4.25
N GLY A 22 18.15 -11.87 -5.02
CA GLY A 22 19.27 -11.18 -5.66
C GLY A 22 20.28 -10.58 -4.66
N ALA A 23 19.84 -10.25 -3.45
CA ALA A 23 20.70 -9.83 -2.35
C ALA A 23 21.39 -11.00 -1.62
N GLY A 24 21.13 -12.24 -2.04
CA GLY A 24 21.77 -13.44 -1.52
C GLY A 24 21.06 -14.06 -0.30
N HIS A 25 19.81 -13.68 -0.05
CA HIS A 25 18.99 -14.35 0.95
C HIS A 25 18.38 -15.64 0.39
N GLU A 26 18.09 -16.59 1.26
CA GLU A 26 17.25 -17.74 0.95
C GLU A 26 15.78 -17.31 1.08
N VAL A 27 15.00 -17.45 0.01
CA VAL A 27 13.64 -16.92 -0.03
C VAL A 27 12.64 -18.04 -0.29
N HIS A 28 11.67 -18.19 0.59
CA HIS A 28 10.52 -19.08 0.44
C HIS A 28 9.29 -18.25 0.08
N VAL A 29 8.61 -18.58 -1.02
CA VAL A 29 7.43 -17.84 -1.49
C VAL A 29 6.21 -18.74 -1.48
N TYR A 30 5.16 -18.29 -0.80
CA TYR A 30 3.88 -18.98 -0.67
C TYR A 30 2.82 -18.21 -1.45
N ASP A 31 2.30 -18.83 -2.50
CA ASP A 31 1.25 -18.27 -3.35
C ASP A 31 0.58 -19.39 -4.14
N TRP A 32 -0.72 -19.40 -4.27
CA TRP A 32 -1.43 -20.42 -5.03
C TRP A 32 -1.20 -20.31 -6.54
N GLN A 33 -0.77 -19.13 -7.04
CA GLN A 33 -0.41 -18.88 -8.46
C GLN A 33 0.96 -18.21 -8.61
N PRO A 34 2.06 -18.85 -8.20
CA PRO A 34 3.38 -18.23 -8.06
C PRO A 34 4.12 -18.04 -9.40
N HIS A 35 3.42 -17.95 -10.53
CA HIS A 35 4.00 -17.94 -11.88
C HIS A 35 5.06 -16.83 -12.08
N ARG A 36 4.99 -15.72 -11.35
CA ARG A 36 5.92 -14.58 -11.47
C ARG A 36 7.30 -14.86 -10.89
N VAL A 37 7.44 -15.86 -10.02
CA VAL A 37 8.69 -16.23 -9.33
C VAL A 37 9.18 -17.64 -9.68
N MET A 38 8.46 -18.36 -10.53
CA MET A 38 8.87 -19.69 -10.98
C MET A 38 10.22 -19.65 -11.69
N GLY A 39 11.13 -20.58 -11.32
CA GLY A 39 12.45 -20.72 -11.93
C GLY A 39 13.46 -19.62 -11.56
N VAL A 40 13.13 -18.72 -10.64
CA VAL A 40 14.08 -17.71 -10.17
C VAL A 40 15.06 -18.33 -9.18
N THR A 41 16.36 -18.19 -9.44
CA THR A 41 17.43 -18.71 -8.58
C THR A 41 17.36 -18.08 -7.19
N GLY A 42 17.47 -18.91 -6.15
CA GLY A 42 17.42 -18.46 -4.75
C GLY A 42 16.00 -18.33 -4.19
N ILE A 43 14.97 -18.68 -4.98
CA ILE A 43 13.59 -18.72 -4.53
C ILE A 43 13.08 -20.16 -4.48
N HIS A 44 12.61 -20.59 -3.32
CA HIS A 44 11.87 -21.83 -3.10
C HIS A 44 10.37 -21.53 -3.17
N VAL A 45 9.70 -22.09 -4.15
CA VAL A 45 8.29 -21.80 -4.43
C VAL A 45 7.40 -22.86 -3.82
N HIS A 46 6.42 -22.43 -3.05
CA HIS A 46 5.38 -23.24 -2.42
C HIS A 46 4.02 -22.87 -3.00
N PRO A 47 3.48 -23.67 -3.95
CA PRO A 47 2.19 -23.37 -4.59
C PRO A 47 1.03 -23.81 -3.68
N GLU A 48 0.73 -23.02 -2.68
CA GLU A 48 -0.29 -23.28 -1.65
C GLU A 48 -0.95 -21.98 -1.19
N ASP A 49 -2.04 -22.09 -0.42
CA ASP A 49 -2.64 -20.93 0.21
C ASP A 49 -1.67 -20.33 1.25
N ALA A 50 -1.35 -19.06 1.06
CA ALA A 50 -0.37 -18.39 1.90
C ALA A 50 -0.84 -18.16 3.35
N THR A 51 -2.15 -18.15 3.60
CA THR A 51 -2.69 -18.05 4.98
C THR A 51 -2.57 -19.37 5.72
N ASP A 52 -2.78 -20.49 5.04
CA ASP A 52 -2.59 -21.83 5.59
C ASP A 52 -1.10 -22.12 5.85
N ALA A 53 -0.22 -21.60 4.98
CA ALA A 53 1.22 -21.76 5.09
C ALA A 53 1.81 -21.17 6.38
N VAL A 54 1.18 -20.15 6.98
CA VAL A 54 1.69 -19.50 8.21
C VAL A 54 1.97 -20.52 9.32
N GLY A 55 1.08 -21.51 9.50
CA GLY A 55 1.25 -22.56 10.52
C GLY A 55 2.32 -23.59 10.17
N GLU A 56 2.79 -23.64 8.94
CA GLU A 56 3.70 -24.68 8.41
C GLU A 56 5.07 -24.17 8.01
N MET A 57 5.29 -22.85 7.99
CA MET A 57 6.55 -22.25 7.52
C MET A 57 7.79 -22.84 8.20
N SER A 58 7.73 -23.12 9.50
CA SER A 58 8.84 -23.71 10.25
C SER A 58 9.22 -25.12 9.79
N ARG A 59 8.35 -25.81 9.08
CA ARG A 59 8.66 -27.13 8.46
C ARG A 59 9.57 -26.99 7.25
N ASN A 60 9.59 -25.83 6.63
CA ASN A 60 10.43 -25.51 5.48
C ASN A 60 11.80 -24.94 5.87
N GLY A 61 12.12 -24.89 7.16
CA GLY A 61 13.43 -24.44 7.65
C GLY A 61 13.36 -23.38 8.73
N VAL A 62 14.45 -22.63 8.87
CA VAL A 62 14.54 -21.49 9.77
C VAL A 62 13.65 -20.35 9.22
N VAL A 63 13.05 -19.57 10.11
CA VAL A 63 12.28 -18.37 9.77
C VAL A 63 12.95 -17.17 10.44
N ASP A 64 13.81 -16.48 9.71
CA ASP A 64 14.44 -15.26 10.22
C ASP A 64 13.50 -14.05 10.11
N MET A 65 12.67 -14.02 9.07
CA MET A 65 11.72 -12.96 8.79
C MET A 65 10.55 -13.47 7.94
N VAL A 66 9.38 -12.90 8.15
CA VAL A 66 8.21 -13.08 7.27
C VAL A 66 7.85 -11.74 6.63
N VAL A 67 7.57 -11.75 5.33
CA VAL A 67 7.06 -10.57 4.60
C VAL A 67 5.65 -10.88 4.12
N ASN A 68 4.66 -10.19 4.68
CA ASN A 68 3.27 -10.33 4.27
C ASN A 68 2.92 -9.31 3.19
N MET A 69 2.65 -9.80 1.98
CA MET A 69 2.33 -9.00 0.78
C MET A 69 1.02 -9.45 0.15
N LEU A 70 0.18 -10.07 0.95
CA LEU A 70 -1.15 -10.51 0.53
C LEU A 70 -2.10 -9.32 0.35
N PRO A 71 -3.10 -9.45 -0.54
CA PRO A 71 -4.18 -8.47 -0.64
C PRO A 71 -4.85 -8.20 0.72
N GLY A 72 -5.33 -6.98 0.93
CA GLY A 72 -5.91 -6.56 2.20
C GLY A 72 -7.08 -7.41 2.71
N SER A 73 -7.81 -8.07 1.80
CA SER A 73 -8.92 -8.96 2.13
C SER A 73 -8.51 -10.21 2.89
N ILE A 74 -7.29 -10.72 2.68
CA ILE A 74 -6.76 -11.93 3.32
C ILE A 74 -5.49 -11.66 4.15
N GLY A 75 -4.74 -10.63 3.83
CA GLY A 75 -3.48 -10.30 4.48
C GLY A 75 -3.64 -10.00 5.98
N HIS A 76 -4.75 -9.39 6.39
CA HIS A 76 -5.04 -9.16 7.81
C HIS A 76 -5.28 -10.46 8.59
N VAL A 77 -5.76 -11.51 7.92
CA VAL A 77 -5.92 -12.84 8.54
C VAL A 77 -4.54 -13.46 8.78
N ALA A 78 -3.66 -13.39 7.78
CA ALA A 78 -2.27 -13.82 7.92
C ALA A 78 -1.55 -13.07 9.06
N SER A 79 -1.71 -11.73 9.14
CA SER A 79 -1.14 -10.92 10.22
C SER A 79 -1.62 -11.35 11.60
N THR A 80 -2.90 -11.68 11.76
CA THR A 80 -3.45 -12.19 13.04
C THR A 80 -2.83 -13.55 13.42
N TYR A 81 -2.62 -14.46 12.47
CA TYR A 81 -1.92 -15.72 12.73
C TYR A 81 -0.44 -15.52 13.02
N LEU A 82 0.22 -14.61 12.29
CA LEU A 82 1.63 -14.26 12.53
C LEU A 82 1.85 -13.61 13.89
N ALA A 83 0.87 -12.89 14.43
CA ALA A 83 0.93 -12.36 15.79
C ALA A 83 1.03 -13.46 16.87
N GLU A 84 0.62 -14.69 16.57
CA GLU A 84 0.78 -15.86 17.45
C GLU A 84 2.12 -16.60 17.25
N SER A 85 3.11 -15.95 16.67
CA SER A 85 4.44 -16.49 16.42
C SER A 85 5.51 -15.73 17.23
N SER A 86 6.76 -16.16 17.11
CA SER A 86 7.92 -15.40 17.61
C SER A 86 8.72 -14.74 16.47
N TYR A 87 8.09 -14.55 15.30
CA TYR A 87 8.76 -14.09 14.10
C TYR A 87 8.91 -12.56 14.07
N ARG A 88 9.85 -12.11 13.23
CA ARG A 88 9.94 -10.73 12.78
C ARG A 88 9.13 -10.63 11.48
N ILE A 89 8.15 -9.74 11.47
CA ILE A 89 7.20 -9.62 10.37
C ILE A 89 7.30 -8.22 9.77
N VAL A 90 7.35 -8.14 8.44
CA VAL A 90 7.15 -6.92 7.66
C VAL A 90 5.82 -7.07 6.94
N ASP A 91 4.87 -6.20 7.22
CA ASP A 91 3.50 -6.30 6.70
C ASP A 91 3.19 -5.13 5.76
N LEU A 92 3.03 -5.46 4.47
CA LEU A 92 2.64 -4.54 3.40
C LEU A 92 1.14 -4.62 3.09
N SER A 93 0.40 -5.49 3.79
CA SER A 93 -1.03 -5.69 3.52
C SER A 93 -1.85 -4.43 3.82
N PHE A 94 -2.61 -3.97 2.81
CA PHE A 94 -3.42 -2.77 2.92
C PHE A 94 -4.88 -3.10 3.26
N SER A 95 -5.14 -3.43 4.52
CA SER A 95 -6.47 -3.79 5.05
C SER A 95 -7.07 -2.66 5.88
N LYS A 96 -8.40 -2.65 6.00
CA LYS A 96 -9.12 -1.83 7.00
C LYS A 96 -8.76 -2.22 8.44
N PHE A 97 -8.33 -3.45 8.65
CA PHE A 97 -7.87 -3.96 9.94
C PHE A 97 -6.34 -3.79 10.02
N THR A 98 -5.90 -2.98 10.96
CA THR A 98 -4.48 -2.70 11.18
C THR A 98 -3.88 -3.69 12.18
N PRO A 99 -2.60 -4.08 12.05
CA PRO A 99 -1.96 -5.08 12.90
C PRO A 99 -1.90 -4.71 14.39
N ASP A 100 -1.98 -3.43 14.74
CA ASP A 100 -2.00 -2.97 16.14
C ASP A 100 -3.16 -3.54 16.98
N ARG A 101 -4.24 -3.98 16.35
CA ARG A 101 -5.33 -4.71 17.04
C ARG A 101 -4.88 -6.00 17.71
N ASP A 102 -3.80 -6.61 17.22
CA ASP A 102 -3.22 -7.85 17.72
C ASP A 102 -1.93 -7.61 18.54
N ASP A 103 -1.66 -6.35 19.00
CA ASP A 103 -0.43 -5.95 19.70
C ASP A 103 -0.22 -6.74 21.02
N GLU A 104 -1.27 -6.93 21.81
CA GLU A 104 -1.21 -7.73 23.05
C GLU A 104 -0.80 -9.17 22.74
N LYS A 105 -1.46 -9.77 21.75
CA LYS A 105 -1.15 -11.13 21.29
C LYS A 105 0.30 -11.24 20.80
N ALA A 106 0.74 -10.30 19.95
CA ALA A 106 2.11 -10.29 19.44
C ALA A 106 3.16 -10.21 20.56
N ARG A 107 2.90 -9.41 21.60
CA ARG A 107 3.77 -9.33 22.78
C ARG A 107 3.82 -10.64 23.57
N ASP A 108 2.69 -11.29 23.76
CA ASP A 108 2.60 -12.54 24.50
C ASP A 108 3.38 -13.68 23.82
N TYR A 109 3.37 -13.72 22.50
CA TYR A 109 4.08 -14.73 21.69
C TYR A 109 5.50 -14.31 21.29
N GLY A 110 5.87 -13.05 21.47
CA GLY A 110 7.19 -12.51 21.12
C GLY A 110 7.33 -12.11 19.65
N ALA A 111 6.23 -11.94 18.92
CA ALA A 111 6.26 -11.42 17.56
C ALA A 111 6.61 -9.93 17.52
N SER A 112 7.26 -9.52 16.43
CA SER A 112 7.51 -8.10 16.13
C SER A 112 6.97 -7.80 14.74
N ILE A 113 5.98 -6.91 14.63
CA ILE A 113 5.33 -6.58 13.37
C ILE A 113 5.63 -5.12 13.00
N LEU A 114 6.37 -4.92 11.91
CA LEU A 114 6.53 -3.62 11.26
C LEU A 114 5.51 -3.54 10.13
N TRP A 115 4.60 -2.60 10.20
CA TRP A 115 3.50 -2.44 9.25
C TRP A 115 3.43 -1.00 8.72
N ASP A 116 2.62 -0.77 7.69
CA ASP A 116 2.61 0.47 6.90
C ASP A 116 4.02 0.78 6.36
N VAL A 117 4.58 -0.13 5.57
CA VAL A 117 5.96 -0.07 5.06
C VAL A 117 6.02 0.05 3.53
N GLY A 118 4.96 0.53 2.91
CA GLY A 118 4.91 0.84 1.49
C GLY A 118 5.34 2.26 1.15
N VAL A 119 4.92 2.74 -0.01
CA VAL A 119 5.14 4.13 -0.41
C VAL A 119 4.19 5.07 0.33
N ALA A 120 2.91 4.74 0.38
CA ALA A 120 1.87 5.38 1.18
C ALA A 120 0.74 4.36 1.42
N PRO A 121 0.56 3.94 2.68
CA PRO A 121 1.32 4.29 3.88
C PRO A 121 2.73 3.68 3.91
N GLY A 122 3.67 4.41 4.49
CA GLY A 122 5.05 3.95 4.69
C GLY A 122 6.04 5.10 4.57
N LEU A 123 6.60 5.36 3.39
CA LEU A 123 7.48 6.50 3.15
C LEU A 123 6.78 7.82 3.54
N SER A 124 5.51 7.98 3.19
CA SER A 124 4.68 9.12 3.62
C SER A 124 4.68 9.29 5.14
N ASN A 125 4.50 8.19 5.88
CA ASN A 125 4.46 8.18 7.35
C ASN A 125 5.82 8.60 7.94
N MET A 126 6.91 8.09 7.37
CA MET A 126 8.27 8.49 7.77
C MET A 126 8.55 9.96 7.53
N LEU A 127 8.11 10.51 6.39
CA LEU A 127 8.28 11.93 6.05
C LEU A 127 7.47 12.84 6.99
N LEU A 128 6.24 12.48 7.33
CA LEU A 128 5.44 13.18 8.33
C LEU A 128 6.09 13.13 9.72
N ALA A 129 6.65 11.99 10.12
CA ALA A 129 7.39 11.86 11.37
C ALA A 129 8.67 12.72 11.39
N VAL A 130 9.36 12.86 10.26
CA VAL A 130 10.50 13.77 10.10
C VAL A 130 10.04 15.22 10.24
N ALA A 131 8.91 15.61 9.64
CA ALA A 131 8.35 16.94 9.77
C ALA A 131 8.02 17.28 11.23
N ASP A 132 7.25 16.42 11.91
CA ASP A 132 6.89 16.60 13.32
C ASP A 132 8.12 16.74 14.21
N ARG A 133 9.11 15.88 14.04
CA ARG A 133 10.37 15.93 14.82
C ARG A 133 11.18 17.20 14.59
N LYS A 134 11.20 17.73 13.35
CA LYS A 134 11.99 18.91 12.99
C LYS A 134 11.29 20.23 13.27
N MET A 135 9.98 20.30 13.08
CA MET A 135 9.21 21.54 13.16
C MET A 135 8.32 21.63 14.41
N GLY A 136 8.17 20.51 15.15
CA GLY A 136 7.22 20.37 16.26
C GLY A 136 5.78 20.10 15.77
N PRO A 137 4.79 20.21 16.66
CA PRO A 137 3.41 19.78 16.36
C PRO A 137 2.85 20.40 15.08
N LEU A 138 2.28 19.54 14.25
CA LEU A 138 1.79 19.93 12.93
C LEU A 138 0.44 20.64 13.04
N ALA A 139 0.28 21.75 12.32
CA ALA A 139 -1.01 22.36 12.10
C ALA A 139 -1.75 21.64 10.97
N LYS A 140 -1.03 21.28 9.90
CA LYS A 140 -1.61 20.59 8.75
C LYS A 140 -0.62 19.57 8.19
N ALA A 141 -1.13 18.39 7.83
CA ALA A 141 -0.40 17.34 7.16
C ALA A 141 -1.25 16.76 6.03
N GLU A 142 -0.71 16.71 4.83
CA GLU A 142 -1.41 16.20 3.67
C GLU A 142 -0.49 15.28 2.87
N VAL A 143 -1.06 14.18 2.41
CA VAL A 143 -0.42 13.21 1.54
C VAL A 143 -1.27 13.05 0.28
N TRP A 144 -0.66 13.12 -0.88
CA TRP A 144 -1.25 12.77 -2.16
C TRP A 144 -0.42 11.68 -2.79
N VAL A 145 -1.06 10.62 -3.25
CA VAL A 145 -0.35 9.47 -3.85
C VAL A 145 -1.18 8.84 -4.96
N GLY A 146 -0.51 8.37 -5.99
CA GLY A 146 -1.16 7.62 -7.06
C GLY A 146 -0.18 6.87 -7.92
N GLY A 147 -0.55 5.65 -8.32
CA GLY A 147 0.07 4.93 -9.41
C GLY A 147 -0.89 4.94 -10.59
N ASN A 148 -0.43 5.38 -11.76
CA ASN A 148 -1.27 5.63 -12.93
C ASN A 148 -0.51 5.31 -14.22
N PRO A 149 -1.21 4.98 -15.33
CA PRO A 149 -0.57 5.03 -16.64
C PRO A 149 -0.10 6.46 -16.94
N THR A 150 0.96 6.60 -17.74
CA THR A 150 1.57 7.92 -18.07
C THR A 150 0.65 8.85 -18.87
N GLY A 151 -0.47 8.36 -19.35
CA GLY A 151 -1.56 9.10 -19.98
C GLY A 151 -2.87 8.33 -19.83
N PRO A 152 -4.02 8.95 -20.16
CA PRO A 152 -5.29 8.25 -20.12
C PRO A 152 -5.26 6.93 -20.89
N TYR A 153 -5.72 5.84 -20.28
CA TYR A 153 -5.67 4.50 -20.84
C TYR A 153 -6.98 3.75 -20.60
N GLY A 154 -7.49 3.10 -21.65
CA GLY A 154 -8.74 2.37 -21.59
C GLY A 154 -9.94 3.28 -21.27
N GLU A 155 -11.06 2.67 -20.94
CA GLU A 155 -12.28 3.41 -20.59
C GLU A 155 -12.22 4.13 -19.25
N TRP A 156 -11.37 3.62 -18.34
CA TRP A 156 -11.22 4.11 -16.98
C TRP A 156 -10.09 5.12 -16.83
N SER A 157 -9.27 5.34 -17.86
CA SER A 157 -8.01 6.10 -17.73
C SER A 157 -7.14 5.61 -16.58
N TYR A 158 -7.15 4.29 -16.32
CA TYR A 158 -6.54 3.68 -15.16
C TYR A 158 -6.15 2.21 -15.39
N MET A 159 -5.10 1.77 -14.74
CA MET A 159 -4.78 0.36 -14.46
C MET A 159 -4.18 0.27 -13.06
N ALA A 160 -4.51 -0.78 -12.32
CA ALA A 160 -4.11 -0.93 -10.93
C ALA A 160 -2.66 -1.42 -10.81
N PRO A 161 -1.76 -0.68 -10.16
CA PRO A 161 -0.36 -1.08 -9.95
C PRO A 161 -0.20 -2.10 -8.80
N PHE A 162 -1.29 -2.46 -8.14
CA PHE A 162 -1.39 -3.51 -7.12
C PHE A 162 -2.74 -4.20 -7.24
N SER A 163 -3.26 -4.83 -6.19
CA SER A 163 -4.54 -5.55 -6.23
C SER A 163 -5.72 -4.65 -6.66
N PRO A 164 -6.37 -4.87 -7.81
CA PRO A 164 -7.54 -4.08 -8.21
C PRO A 164 -8.70 -4.15 -7.20
N THR A 165 -8.85 -5.27 -6.51
CA THR A 165 -9.88 -5.43 -5.47
C THR A 165 -9.59 -4.55 -4.26
N ASP A 166 -8.33 -4.32 -3.91
CA ASP A 166 -7.96 -3.40 -2.83
C ASP A 166 -8.23 -1.95 -3.23
N VAL A 167 -8.04 -1.59 -4.52
CA VAL A 167 -8.41 -0.26 -5.04
C VAL A 167 -9.93 -0.03 -4.93
N ILE A 168 -10.76 -1.01 -5.30
CA ILE A 168 -12.22 -0.92 -5.14
C ILE A 168 -12.59 -0.78 -3.65
N ALA A 169 -11.91 -1.52 -2.78
CA ALA A 169 -12.12 -1.40 -1.34
C ALA A 169 -11.75 0.00 -0.79
N GLU A 170 -10.71 0.65 -1.34
CA GLU A 170 -10.39 2.04 -1.01
C GLU A 170 -11.51 3.01 -1.41
N TYR A 171 -12.14 2.80 -2.57
CA TYR A 171 -13.18 3.69 -3.09
C TYR A 171 -14.51 3.56 -2.34
N SER A 172 -14.71 2.49 -1.60
CA SER A 172 -15.92 2.23 -0.81
C SER A 172 -15.74 2.49 0.69
N ARG A 173 -14.51 2.37 1.21
CA ARG A 173 -14.21 2.49 2.63
C ARG A 173 -14.18 3.95 3.08
N PRO A 174 -14.97 4.36 4.11
CA PRO A 174 -14.88 5.70 4.68
C PRO A 174 -13.47 6.02 5.17
N ALA A 175 -13.02 7.24 4.93
CA ALA A 175 -11.68 7.69 5.27
C ALA A 175 -11.60 8.24 6.70
N ARG A 176 -10.63 7.77 7.46
CA ARG A 176 -10.27 8.33 8.78
C ARG A 176 -9.28 9.47 8.57
N VAL A 177 -9.59 10.63 9.13
CA VAL A 177 -8.77 11.84 9.02
C VAL A 177 -8.70 12.54 10.38
N ILE A 178 -7.80 13.51 10.53
CA ILE A 178 -7.78 14.39 11.70
C ILE A 178 -8.40 15.75 11.31
N ARG A 179 -9.33 16.23 12.13
CA ARG A 179 -9.93 17.57 12.06
C ARG A 179 -9.99 18.16 13.46
N ASP A 180 -9.52 19.38 13.62
CA ASP A 180 -9.43 20.06 14.93
C ASP A 180 -8.70 19.24 16.01
N GLY A 181 -7.73 18.40 15.60
CA GLY A 181 -6.97 17.53 16.50
C GLY A 181 -7.66 16.21 16.86
N GLU A 182 -8.85 15.95 16.34
CA GLU A 182 -9.63 14.75 16.63
C GLU A 182 -9.80 13.87 15.38
N GLN A 183 -9.79 12.57 15.58
CA GLN A 183 -10.08 11.64 14.49
C GLN A 183 -11.55 11.66 14.12
N VAL A 184 -11.85 11.95 12.87
CA VAL A 184 -13.19 11.88 12.29
C VAL A 184 -13.23 10.96 11.09
N VAL A 185 -14.42 10.52 10.71
CA VAL A 185 -14.64 9.64 9.56
C VAL A 185 -15.44 10.41 8.52
N LEU A 186 -14.91 10.48 7.30
CA LEU A 186 -15.54 11.15 6.16
C LEU A 186 -15.87 10.13 5.06
N PRO A 187 -16.85 10.43 4.19
CA PRO A 187 -17.15 9.56 3.06
C PRO A 187 -15.93 9.37 2.15
N ALA A 188 -15.73 8.14 1.67
CA ALA A 188 -14.77 7.88 0.61
C ALA A 188 -15.07 8.75 -0.63
N LEU A 189 -14.06 9.03 -1.42
CA LEU A 189 -14.15 9.81 -2.66
C LEU A 189 -14.63 11.26 -2.45
N SER A 190 -14.71 11.73 -1.21
CA SER A 190 -15.07 13.12 -0.90
C SER A 190 -13.87 14.06 -1.03
N GLN A 191 -14.08 15.36 -0.83
CA GLN A 191 -13.05 16.41 -0.88
C GLN A 191 -12.25 16.42 -2.19
N ARG A 192 -12.93 16.13 -3.30
CA ARG A 192 -12.33 16.13 -4.64
C ARG A 192 -11.76 17.51 -5.00
N HIS A 193 -10.56 17.52 -5.56
CA HIS A 193 -9.92 18.73 -6.06
C HIS A 193 -8.89 18.39 -7.14
N LEU A 194 -8.53 19.37 -7.95
CA LEU A 194 -7.45 19.24 -8.91
C LEU A 194 -6.11 19.54 -8.22
N ILE A 195 -5.08 18.80 -8.61
CA ILE A 195 -3.72 18.97 -8.13
C ILE A 195 -2.75 18.94 -9.31
N ASP A 196 -1.78 19.83 -9.32
CA ASP A 196 -0.69 19.83 -10.29
C ASP A 196 0.30 18.69 -10.00
N VAL A 197 0.53 17.85 -10.98
CA VAL A 197 1.44 16.70 -10.95
C VAL A 197 2.60 16.94 -11.95
N GLY A 198 3.21 18.10 -11.87
CA GLY A 198 4.37 18.47 -12.66
C GLY A 198 4.15 18.32 -14.17
N GLU A 199 4.99 17.55 -14.84
CA GLU A 199 4.90 17.34 -16.30
C GLU A 199 3.61 16.65 -16.77
N ARG A 200 2.85 16.02 -15.85
CA ARG A 200 1.55 15.39 -16.15
C ARG A 200 0.39 16.38 -16.19
N GLY A 201 0.62 17.60 -15.67
CA GLY A 201 -0.43 18.60 -15.54
C GLY A 201 -1.41 18.31 -14.42
N GLU A 202 -2.64 18.79 -14.54
CA GLU A 202 -3.65 18.64 -13.51
C GLU A 202 -4.22 17.21 -13.47
N MET A 203 -4.19 16.63 -12.28
CA MET A 203 -4.85 15.36 -11.96
C MET A 203 -5.91 15.56 -10.88
N GLU A 204 -6.79 14.60 -10.68
CA GLU A 204 -7.85 14.66 -9.69
C GLU A 204 -7.46 13.91 -8.42
N ALA A 205 -7.51 14.59 -7.28
CA ALA A 205 -7.30 14.04 -5.96
C ALA A 205 -8.63 13.88 -5.22
N PHE A 206 -8.76 12.83 -4.44
CA PHE A 206 -9.94 12.53 -3.62
C PHE A 206 -9.55 11.78 -2.36
N LEU A 207 -10.34 11.94 -1.31
CA LEU A 207 -10.05 11.42 0.03
C LEU A 207 -10.13 9.90 0.08
N THR A 208 -9.10 9.27 0.67
CA THR A 208 -9.01 7.83 0.94
C THR A 208 -8.46 7.54 2.34
N ASP A 209 -8.60 6.29 2.82
CA ASP A 209 -8.25 5.86 4.18
C ASP A 209 -6.79 5.38 4.28
N GLY A 210 -5.83 6.20 3.86
CA GLY A 210 -4.42 5.84 3.79
C GLY A 210 -3.54 6.32 4.95
N LEU A 211 -4.03 7.16 5.86
CA LEU A 211 -3.24 7.68 6.99
C LEU A 211 -2.81 6.59 7.98
N ARG A 212 -3.72 5.71 8.35
CA ARG A 212 -3.50 4.49 9.16
C ARG A 212 -2.67 4.74 10.43
N SER A 213 -1.42 4.29 10.51
CA SER A 213 -0.59 4.39 11.73
C SER A 213 -0.29 5.82 12.17
N VAL A 214 -0.26 6.79 11.25
CA VAL A 214 0.00 8.19 11.63
C VAL A 214 -1.17 8.86 12.33
N LEU A 215 -2.38 8.33 12.23
CA LEU A 215 -3.55 8.83 12.97
C LEU A 215 -3.32 8.83 14.49
N SER A 216 -2.59 7.87 15.00
CA SER A 216 -2.30 7.73 16.44
C SER A 216 -0.88 8.14 16.83
N SER A 217 0.06 8.19 15.88
CA SER A 217 1.48 8.37 16.17
C SER A 217 2.00 9.79 15.94
N ILE A 218 1.29 10.62 15.16
CA ILE A 218 1.71 11.99 14.84
C ILE A 218 0.61 12.97 15.23
N PRO A 219 0.86 13.88 16.18
CA PRO A 219 -0.10 14.90 16.57
C PRO A 219 -0.23 15.97 15.48
N ALA A 220 -1.44 16.18 14.97
CA ALA A 220 -1.74 17.22 14.00
C ALA A 220 -3.12 17.84 14.28
N VAL A 221 -3.35 19.09 13.87
CA VAL A 221 -4.68 19.72 13.92
C VAL A 221 -5.52 19.23 12.74
N GLU A 222 -4.91 19.20 11.56
CA GLU A 222 -5.53 18.71 10.32
C GLU A 222 -4.62 17.65 9.68
N MET A 223 -5.16 16.49 9.31
CA MET A 223 -4.43 15.48 8.55
C MET A 223 -5.34 14.75 7.58
N SER A 224 -4.89 14.63 6.34
CA SER A 224 -5.62 13.96 5.25
C SER A 224 -4.68 13.20 4.32
N GLU A 225 -5.20 12.14 3.72
CA GLU A 225 -4.54 11.46 2.61
C GLU A 225 -5.51 11.38 1.42
N PHE A 226 -4.97 11.60 0.23
CA PHE A 226 -5.71 11.67 -1.02
C PHE A 226 -5.09 10.71 -2.04
N THR A 227 -5.93 9.95 -2.71
CA THR A 227 -5.53 9.19 -3.88
C THR A 227 -5.65 10.08 -5.13
N VAL A 228 -4.70 9.96 -6.04
CA VAL A 228 -4.61 10.78 -7.25
C VAL A 228 -4.83 9.91 -8.49
N ARG A 229 -5.72 10.37 -9.40
CA ARG A 229 -6.08 9.70 -10.65
C ARG A 229 -6.21 10.71 -11.79
N TRP A 230 -6.24 10.22 -13.02
CA TRP A 230 -6.60 11.03 -14.17
C TRP A 230 -8.00 11.61 -14.01
N PRO A 231 -8.24 12.87 -14.42
CA PRO A 231 -9.56 13.49 -14.33
C PRO A 231 -10.62 12.67 -15.05
N GLY A 232 -11.78 12.55 -14.42
CA GLY A 232 -12.92 11.80 -14.94
C GLY A 232 -12.99 10.33 -14.47
N HIS A 233 -11.88 9.73 -14.02
CA HIS A 233 -11.88 8.36 -13.49
C HIS A 233 -12.89 8.18 -12.35
N ILE A 234 -12.80 9.03 -11.33
CA ILE A 234 -13.69 8.95 -10.17
C ILE A 234 -15.13 9.33 -10.49
N GLN A 235 -15.33 10.26 -11.40
CA GLN A 235 -16.69 10.59 -11.81
C GLN A 235 -17.36 9.39 -12.47
N LYS A 236 -16.67 8.71 -13.40
CA LYS A 236 -17.17 7.47 -14.01
C LYS A 236 -17.52 6.42 -12.97
N TYR A 237 -16.64 6.19 -11.99
CA TYR A 237 -16.88 5.22 -10.90
C TYR A 237 -18.16 5.56 -10.11
N ILE A 238 -18.31 6.83 -9.74
CA ILE A 238 -19.49 7.32 -9.00
C ILE A 238 -20.76 7.15 -9.84
N ASP A 239 -20.73 7.54 -11.11
CA ASP A 239 -21.88 7.47 -12.00
C ASP A 239 -22.36 6.02 -12.19
N GLU A 240 -21.45 5.08 -12.41
CA GLU A 240 -21.81 3.67 -12.56
C GLU A 240 -22.31 3.04 -11.25
N ARG A 241 -21.68 3.39 -10.13
CA ARG A 241 -22.11 2.94 -8.78
C ARG A 241 -23.54 3.45 -8.50
N ASP A 242 -23.78 4.73 -8.69
CA ASP A 242 -25.05 5.38 -8.34
C ASP A 242 -26.18 4.97 -9.31
N ALA A 243 -25.84 4.61 -10.54
CA ALA A 243 -26.77 4.01 -11.50
C ALA A 243 -27.04 2.51 -11.22
N GLY A 244 -26.27 1.87 -10.32
CA GLY A 244 -26.35 0.44 -10.06
C GLY A 244 -25.86 -0.43 -11.22
N THR A 245 -25.01 0.12 -12.07
CA THR A 245 -24.43 -0.57 -13.24
C THR A 245 -22.99 -1.01 -13.03
N LEU A 246 -22.36 -0.63 -11.89
CA LEU A 246 -21.00 -1.00 -11.56
C LEU A 246 -20.90 -2.53 -11.37
N ASP A 247 -20.19 -3.19 -12.28
CA ASP A 247 -19.83 -4.60 -12.18
C ASP A 247 -18.36 -4.68 -11.69
N GLU A 248 -18.19 -4.97 -10.39
CA GLU A 248 -16.85 -5.01 -9.79
C GLU A 248 -15.93 -6.08 -10.40
N GLU A 249 -16.46 -7.22 -10.84
CA GLU A 249 -15.67 -8.25 -11.51
C GLU A 249 -15.16 -7.76 -12.87
N ASP A 250 -16.00 -7.02 -13.60
CA ASP A 250 -15.61 -6.42 -14.87
C ASP A 250 -14.60 -5.30 -14.68
N VAL A 251 -14.81 -4.45 -13.69
CA VAL A 251 -13.85 -3.39 -13.30
C VAL A 251 -12.50 -3.99 -12.94
N VAL A 252 -12.46 -5.05 -12.12
CA VAL A 252 -11.22 -5.77 -11.79
C VAL A 252 -10.49 -6.24 -13.05
N ARG A 253 -11.22 -6.81 -14.03
CA ARG A 253 -10.64 -7.25 -15.30
C ARG A 253 -10.09 -6.08 -16.10
N GLN A 254 -10.83 -4.97 -16.20
CA GLN A 254 -10.43 -3.78 -16.96
C GLN A 254 -9.26 -3.03 -16.31
N TRP A 255 -9.13 -3.07 -14.99
CA TRP A 255 -8.03 -2.43 -14.26
C TRP A 255 -6.80 -3.34 -14.12
N TRP A 256 -6.83 -4.53 -14.70
CA TRP A 256 -5.66 -5.42 -14.62
C TRP A 256 -4.41 -4.77 -15.20
N TYR A 257 -3.30 -4.94 -14.49
CA TYR A 257 -2.03 -4.34 -14.87
C TYR A 257 -1.51 -4.91 -16.21
N ASP A 258 -1.25 -4.04 -17.17
CA ASP A 258 -0.61 -4.35 -18.45
C ASP A 258 0.81 -3.77 -18.48
N HIS A 259 1.82 -4.64 -18.41
CA HIS A 259 3.23 -4.29 -18.42
C HIS A 259 3.71 -3.60 -19.71
N LYS A 260 2.90 -3.55 -20.75
CA LYS A 260 3.21 -2.84 -22.01
C LYS A 260 2.85 -1.37 -21.96
N ILE A 261 2.06 -0.98 -20.99
CA ILE A 261 1.61 0.39 -20.84
C ILE A 261 2.57 1.13 -19.90
N PRO A 262 3.20 2.22 -20.35
CA PRO A 262 4.03 3.03 -19.50
C PRO A 262 3.23 3.59 -18.31
N GLU A 263 3.82 3.54 -17.13
CA GLU A 263 3.16 3.94 -15.90
C GLU A 263 4.13 4.69 -14.98
N PHE A 264 3.58 5.35 -13.98
CA PHE A 264 4.34 6.07 -12.98
C PHE A 264 3.66 6.00 -11.61
N THR A 265 4.45 6.12 -10.57
CA THR A 265 4.01 6.39 -9.21
C THR A 265 4.42 7.79 -8.83
N TRP A 266 3.48 8.56 -8.31
CA TRP A 266 3.73 9.91 -7.83
C TRP A 266 3.19 10.06 -6.41
N MET A 267 3.95 10.78 -5.57
CA MET A 267 3.52 11.12 -4.22
C MET A 267 4.02 12.51 -3.86
N ARG A 268 3.16 13.29 -3.20
CA ARG A 268 3.53 14.53 -2.51
C ARG A 268 3.16 14.43 -1.04
N VAL A 269 4.08 14.79 -0.17
CA VAL A 269 3.84 14.91 1.28
C VAL A 269 4.10 16.35 1.68
N ARG A 270 3.13 17.00 2.29
CA ARG A 270 3.25 18.37 2.76
C ARG A 270 2.84 18.47 4.22
N ALA A 271 3.71 19.05 5.03
CA ALA A 271 3.48 19.30 6.43
C ALA A 271 3.70 20.77 6.76
N GLN A 272 2.82 21.36 7.57
CA GLN A 272 2.93 22.71 8.06
C GLN A 272 2.78 22.73 9.59
N ASN A 273 3.66 23.40 10.29
CA ASN A 273 3.52 23.57 11.74
C ASN A 273 2.68 24.78 12.12
N ARG A 274 2.42 24.97 13.40
CA ARG A 274 1.61 26.08 13.92
C ARG A 274 2.24 27.47 13.73
N LYS A 275 3.52 27.55 13.36
CA LYS A 275 4.22 28.82 13.06
C LYS A 275 4.16 29.16 11.58
N GLY A 276 3.59 28.30 10.74
CA GLY A 276 3.50 28.45 9.29
C GLY A 276 4.74 27.95 8.53
N GLU A 277 5.70 27.33 9.21
CA GLU A 277 6.84 26.67 8.55
C GLU A 277 6.34 25.44 7.79
N VAL A 278 6.83 25.23 6.56
CA VAL A 278 6.40 24.16 5.67
C VAL A 278 7.58 23.26 5.31
N MET A 279 7.35 21.95 5.33
CA MET A 279 8.18 20.96 4.67
C MET A 279 7.35 20.23 3.64
N GLU A 280 7.94 20.04 2.47
CA GLU A 280 7.30 19.34 1.36
C GLU A 280 8.31 18.43 0.67
N TRP A 281 7.83 17.26 0.24
CA TRP A 281 8.58 16.27 -0.53
C TRP A 281 7.72 15.77 -1.67
N GLU A 282 8.38 15.45 -2.76
CA GLU A 282 7.77 14.86 -3.93
C GLU A 282 8.59 13.65 -4.36
N LEU A 283 7.90 12.59 -4.76
CA LEU A 283 8.45 11.39 -5.37
C LEU A 283 7.76 11.19 -6.70
N GLU A 284 8.53 10.93 -7.72
CA GLU A 284 8.06 10.43 -9.00
C GLU A 284 8.97 9.27 -9.43
N ASP A 285 8.39 8.10 -9.70
CA ASP A 285 9.11 6.93 -10.20
C ASP A 285 8.36 6.32 -11.39
N TYR A 286 9.10 5.74 -12.29
CA TYR A 286 8.59 5.09 -13.50
C TYR A 286 8.90 3.60 -13.49
N GLY A 287 8.09 2.82 -14.18
CA GLY A 287 8.39 1.42 -14.41
C GLY A 287 9.68 1.23 -15.19
N GLY A 288 10.38 0.15 -14.90
CA GLY A 288 11.63 -0.24 -15.53
C GLY A 288 11.71 -1.74 -15.76
N ASP A 289 12.83 -2.20 -16.30
CA ASP A 289 13.05 -3.63 -16.60
C ASP A 289 13.02 -4.52 -15.34
N ASP A 290 13.30 -3.95 -14.17
CA ASP A 290 13.31 -4.66 -12.88
C ASP A 290 11.95 -4.68 -12.17
N GLY A 291 10.99 -3.88 -12.61
CA GLY A 291 9.64 -3.86 -12.05
C GLY A 291 8.88 -2.58 -12.37
N HIS A 292 7.58 -2.59 -12.13
CA HIS A 292 6.76 -1.38 -12.26
C HIS A 292 6.99 -0.42 -11.07
N SER A 293 6.66 0.87 -11.26
CA SER A 293 7.00 1.95 -10.33
C SER A 293 6.49 1.72 -8.91
N MET A 294 5.24 1.28 -8.75
CA MET A 294 4.66 1.03 -7.42
C MET A 294 5.37 -0.13 -6.70
N ALA A 295 5.76 -1.21 -7.41
CA ALA A 295 6.50 -2.30 -6.80
C ALA A 295 7.90 -1.87 -6.36
N ARG A 296 8.58 -1.02 -7.16
CA ARG A 296 9.89 -0.47 -6.85
C ARG A 296 9.85 0.49 -5.66
N SER A 297 8.84 1.36 -5.63
CA SER A 297 8.68 2.35 -4.56
C SER A 297 8.20 1.73 -3.24
N THR A 298 7.46 0.62 -3.30
CA THR A 298 6.94 -0.09 -2.12
C THR A 298 7.94 -1.12 -1.58
N GLY A 299 8.60 -1.88 -2.46
CA GLY A 299 9.52 -2.97 -2.12
C GLY A 299 10.93 -2.52 -1.90
#